data_de5921f1d33f7b1764db672a9cac942e
#
_entry.id   de5921f1d33f7b1764db672a9cac942e
#
_cell.length_a   1.000
_cell.length_b   1.000
_cell.length_c   1.000
_cell.angle_alpha   90.00
_cell.angle_beta   90.00
_cell.angle_gamma   90.00
#
_symmetry.space_group_name_H-M   'P 1'
#
loop_
_entity.id
_entity.type
_entity.pdbx_description
1 polymer ?
#
loop_
_entity_poly.entity_id
_entity_poly.type
_entity_poly.pdbx_seq_one_letter_code
_entity_poly.pdbx_strand_id
1 'polypeptide(L)'
;MSVTLSDGTVYQVWQDAQVKPYLTRNRVTYQDLLPGTRVLAWADDKGQASKVIVFPYEYKGSLSLDSYGRLYINSGAAVEPSALRRPYKDERLYVPIRAVAEAAGYDVSWDKEFGVTVKDGGEIVFQICPDTDLAHGPATADRQSLSGPCLIANGITYLEAGDLARLLGMFYGG
;
A
#
# COMPACT_ATOMS: atom_id res chain seq x y z
N MET A 1 -8.23 -11.85 22.52
CA MET A 1 -8.15 -10.44 22.08
C MET A 1 -9.56 -9.93 21.87
N SER A 2 -9.88 -8.68 22.26
CA SER A 2 -11.20 -8.07 22.00
C SER A 2 -11.08 -7.01 20.92
N VAL A 3 -12.10 -6.92 20.08
CA VAL A 3 -12.26 -5.85 19.08
C VAL A 3 -13.53 -5.08 19.45
N THR A 4 -13.41 -3.77 19.65
CA THR A 4 -14.53 -2.88 19.91
C THR A 4 -14.88 -2.15 18.62
N LEU A 5 -16.12 -2.26 18.17
CA LEU A 5 -16.62 -1.55 17.00
C LEU A 5 -16.95 -0.09 17.33
N SER A 6 -17.15 0.73 16.30
CA SER A 6 -17.50 2.15 16.44
C SER A 6 -18.85 2.39 17.14
N ASP A 7 -19.75 1.41 17.13
CA ASP A 7 -21.02 1.42 17.84
C ASP A 7 -20.92 0.98 19.32
N GLY A 8 -19.70 0.67 19.80
CA GLY A 8 -19.41 0.19 21.15
C GLY A 8 -19.58 -1.31 21.34
N THR A 9 -19.95 -2.06 20.31
CA THR A 9 -20.07 -3.52 20.39
C THR A 9 -18.69 -4.14 20.56
N VAL A 10 -18.54 -5.05 21.52
CA VAL A 10 -17.26 -5.73 21.81
C VAL A 10 -17.35 -7.19 21.39
N TYR A 11 -16.43 -7.61 20.52
CA TYR A 11 -16.26 -9.01 20.13
C TYR A 11 -15.00 -9.59 20.71
N GLN A 12 -15.08 -10.83 21.18
CA GLN A 12 -13.92 -11.62 21.55
C GLN A 12 -13.41 -12.37 20.31
N VAL A 13 -12.17 -12.09 19.91
CA VAL A 13 -11.54 -12.79 18.76
C VAL A 13 -10.79 -14.00 19.29
N TRP A 14 -11.13 -15.19 18.79
CA TRP A 14 -10.47 -16.44 19.15
C TRP A 14 -8.99 -16.40 18.72
N GLN A 15 -8.15 -17.14 19.46
CA GLN A 15 -6.74 -17.29 19.09
C GLN A 15 -6.56 -17.91 17.71
N ASP A 16 -7.48 -18.80 17.31
CA ASP A 16 -7.48 -19.51 16.04
C ASP A 16 -8.37 -18.84 14.98
N ALA A 17 -8.91 -17.65 15.23
CA ALA A 17 -9.74 -16.96 14.26
C ALA A 17 -8.95 -16.66 12.99
N GLN A 18 -9.57 -16.88 11.84
CA GLN A 18 -8.98 -16.55 10.56
C GLN A 18 -8.97 -15.03 10.37
N VAL A 19 -7.82 -14.41 10.47
CA VAL A 19 -7.62 -13.02 10.11
C VAL A 19 -7.19 -12.97 8.65
N LYS A 20 -7.98 -12.32 7.80
CA LYS A 20 -7.70 -12.22 6.36
C LYS A 20 -7.76 -10.76 5.93
N PRO A 21 -6.81 -10.32 5.10
CA PRO A 21 -6.94 -9.02 4.46
C PRO A 21 -8.05 -9.07 3.41
N TYR A 22 -8.76 -7.96 3.25
CA TYR A 22 -9.70 -7.81 2.16
C TYR A 22 -8.93 -7.55 0.86
N LEU A 23 -9.05 -8.45 -0.10
CA LEU A 23 -8.50 -8.34 -1.46
C LEU A 23 -6.97 -8.11 -1.56
N THR A 24 -6.17 -8.31 -0.51
CA THR A 24 -4.72 -8.24 -0.62
C THR A 24 -4.08 -9.61 -0.41
N ARG A 25 -2.90 -9.84 -0.98
CA ARG A 25 -2.12 -11.08 -0.78
C ARG A 25 -1.24 -11.03 0.47
N ASN A 26 -1.16 -9.88 1.13
CA ASN A 26 -0.35 -9.72 2.33
C ASN A 26 -0.97 -10.51 3.48
N ARG A 27 -0.15 -11.22 4.23
CA ARG A 27 -0.60 -11.86 5.46
C ARG A 27 -0.88 -10.77 6.50
N VAL A 28 -2.10 -10.76 7.01
CA VAL A 28 -2.49 -9.92 8.12
C VAL A 28 -2.62 -10.84 9.35
N THR A 29 -2.06 -10.40 10.45
CA THR A 29 -2.10 -11.08 11.74
C THR A 29 -2.87 -10.26 12.76
N TYR A 30 -3.10 -10.79 13.96
CA TYR A 30 -3.71 -10.03 15.05
C TYR A 30 -2.92 -8.78 15.45
N GLN A 31 -1.61 -8.78 15.22
CA GLN A 31 -0.75 -7.65 15.55
C GLN A 31 -0.97 -6.46 14.64
N ASP A 32 -1.57 -6.69 13.48
CA ASP A 32 -1.90 -5.66 12.51
C ASP A 32 -3.26 -4.98 12.80
N LEU A 33 -4.00 -5.46 13.81
CA LEU A 33 -5.27 -4.88 14.25
C LEU A 33 -5.00 -3.74 15.25
N LEU A 34 -4.78 -2.56 14.75
CA LEU A 34 -4.59 -1.35 15.54
C LEU A 34 -5.93 -0.65 15.82
N PRO A 35 -6.02 0.19 16.88
CA PRO A 35 -7.18 1.05 17.07
C PRO A 35 -7.48 1.88 15.82
N GLY A 36 -8.75 1.89 15.39
CA GLY A 36 -9.17 2.54 14.15
C GLY A 36 -9.13 1.66 12.90
N THR A 37 -8.57 0.45 12.97
CA THR A 37 -8.61 -0.50 11.86
C THR A 37 -10.04 -0.90 11.55
N ARG A 38 -10.49 -0.70 10.32
CA ARG A 38 -11.82 -1.13 9.87
C ARG A 38 -11.82 -2.64 9.67
N VAL A 39 -12.80 -3.31 10.28
CA VAL A 39 -12.92 -4.77 10.20
C VAL A 39 -14.37 -5.19 9.93
N LEU A 40 -14.54 -6.36 9.33
CA LEU A 40 -15.77 -7.10 9.27
C LEU A 40 -15.55 -8.42 10.03
N ALA A 41 -16.30 -8.64 11.09
CA ALA A 41 -16.17 -9.82 11.93
C ALA A 41 -17.43 -10.70 11.82
N TRP A 42 -17.23 -12.00 11.75
CA TRP A 42 -18.31 -12.99 11.93
C TRP A 42 -18.21 -13.54 13.35
N ALA A 43 -19.21 -13.24 14.15
CA ALA A 43 -19.29 -13.68 15.53
C ALA A 43 -20.47 -14.63 15.72
N ASP A 44 -20.36 -15.51 16.72
CA ASP A 44 -21.45 -16.34 17.20
C ASP A 44 -22.39 -15.57 18.17
N ASP A 45 -23.43 -16.24 18.65
CA ASP A 45 -24.41 -15.67 19.58
C ASP A 45 -23.81 -15.24 20.93
N LYS A 46 -22.58 -15.67 21.21
CA LYS A 46 -21.84 -15.30 22.43
C LYS A 46 -20.86 -14.15 22.19
N GLY A 47 -20.88 -13.54 21.00
CA GLY A 47 -19.97 -12.47 20.63
C GLY A 47 -18.53 -12.93 20.38
N GLN A 48 -18.32 -14.23 20.04
CA GLN A 48 -17.00 -14.76 19.73
C GLN A 48 -16.78 -14.77 18.22
N ALA A 49 -15.81 -13.99 17.76
CA ALA A 49 -15.50 -13.90 16.34
C ALA A 49 -14.55 -15.01 15.90
N SER A 50 -14.99 -15.82 14.93
CA SER A 50 -14.21 -16.90 14.32
C SER A 50 -13.50 -16.46 13.04
N LYS A 51 -13.93 -15.37 12.42
CA LYS A 51 -13.36 -14.83 11.19
C LYS A 51 -13.37 -13.30 11.26
N VAL A 52 -12.25 -12.69 10.92
CA VAL A 52 -12.10 -11.24 10.83
C VAL A 52 -11.51 -10.91 9.48
N ILE A 53 -12.22 -10.12 8.68
CA ILE A 53 -11.67 -9.48 7.48
C ILE A 53 -11.23 -8.09 7.88
N VAL A 54 -9.96 -7.81 7.65
CA VAL A 54 -9.35 -6.53 7.91
C VAL A 54 -9.42 -5.71 6.64
N PHE A 55 -10.05 -4.55 6.72
CA PHE A 55 -9.94 -3.52 5.69
C PHE A 55 -8.75 -2.66 6.11
N PRO A 56 -7.61 -2.81 5.43
CA PRO A 56 -6.44 -2.04 5.80
C PRO A 56 -6.77 -0.57 5.61
N TYR A 57 -6.72 0.19 6.67
CA TYR A 57 -6.89 1.64 6.81
C TYR A 57 -7.88 2.32 5.83
N GLU A 58 -8.32 3.52 6.14
CA GLU A 58 -8.91 4.41 5.14
C GLU A 58 -7.83 4.66 4.09
N TYR A 59 -7.96 3.98 2.95
CA TYR A 59 -7.06 4.23 1.84
C TYR A 59 -7.20 5.70 1.41
N LYS A 60 -6.08 6.38 1.30
CA LYS A 60 -6.04 7.73 0.74
C LYS A 60 -6.40 7.76 -0.75
N GLY A 61 -6.52 6.59 -1.37
CA GLY A 61 -6.85 6.42 -2.77
C GLY A 61 -6.73 4.98 -3.24
N SER A 62 -6.75 4.78 -4.54
CA SER A 62 -6.63 3.47 -5.18
C SER A 62 -5.75 3.48 -6.42
N LEU A 63 -5.02 2.39 -6.62
CA LEU A 63 -4.40 2.00 -7.88
C LEU A 63 -5.12 0.78 -8.41
N SER A 64 -5.62 0.81 -9.64
CA SER A 64 -6.28 -0.33 -10.25
C SER A 64 -5.84 -0.52 -11.69
N LEU A 65 -5.61 -1.78 -12.07
CA LEU A 65 -5.22 -2.16 -13.41
C LEU A 65 -6.45 -2.66 -14.18
N ASP A 66 -6.70 -2.12 -15.37
CA ASP A 66 -7.76 -2.62 -16.24
C ASP A 66 -7.30 -3.82 -17.09
N SER A 67 -8.24 -4.44 -17.79
CA SER A 67 -7.97 -5.57 -18.68
C SER A 67 -7.08 -5.24 -19.88
N TYR A 68 -6.88 -3.96 -20.18
CA TYR A 68 -6.00 -3.47 -21.25
C TYR A 68 -4.61 -3.10 -20.73
N GLY A 69 -4.36 -3.27 -19.43
CA GLY A 69 -3.08 -2.99 -18.80
C GLY A 69 -2.83 -1.50 -18.49
N ARG A 70 -3.88 -0.65 -18.49
CA ARG A 70 -3.77 0.73 -18.04
C ARG A 70 -3.94 0.79 -16.53
N LEU A 71 -3.10 1.58 -15.87
CA LEU A 71 -3.16 1.80 -14.44
C LEU A 71 -3.95 3.08 -14.16
N TYR A 72 -5.05 2.95 -13.43
CA TYR A 72 -5.89 4.06 -12.98
C TYR A 72 -5.53 4.47 -11.57
N ILE A 73 -5.47 5.78 -11.33
CA ILE A 73 -5.24 6.39 -10.03
C ILE A 73 -6.56 7.07 -9.63
N ASN A 74 -7.12 6.66 -8.50
CA ASN A 74 -8.39 7.18 -7.95
C ASN A 74 -9.54 7.14 -8.97
N SER A 75 -9.55 6.15 -9.85
CA SER A 75 -10.52 6.00 -10.96
C SER A 75 -10.55 7.17 -11.96
N GLY A 76 -9.55 8.04 -11.91
CA GLY A 76 -9.46 9.24 -12.75
C GLY A 76 -8.28 9.22 -13.70
N ALA A 77 -7.12 9.66 -13.25
CA ALA A 77 -5.90 9.69 -14.06
C ALA A 77 -5.44 8.27 -14.42
N ALA A 78 -5.00 8.08 -15.65
CA ALA A 78 -4.49 6.80 -16.11
C ALA A 78 -3.02 6.91 -16.54
N VAL A 79 -2.24 5.89 -16.20
CA VAL A 79 -0.88 5.68 -16.73
C VAL A 79 -0.96 4.63 -17.82
N GLU A 80 -0.54 5.02 -19.02
CA GLU A 80 -0.60 4.15 -20.20
C GLU A 80 0.35 2.94 -20.09
N PRO A 81 0.01 1.78 -20.66
CA PRO A 81 0.82 0.57 -20.59
C PRO A 81 2.27 0.78 -21.05
N SER A 82 2.51 1.67 -22.01
CA SER A 82 3.84 2.00 -22.51
C SER A 82 4.76 2.66 -21.47
N ALA A 83 4.18 3.31 -20.46
CA ALA A 83 4.91 3.92 -19.34
C ALA A 83 5.16 2.94 -18.20
N LEU A 84 4.55 1.75 -18.21
CA LEU A 84 4.72 0.73 -17.19
C LEU A 84 5.90 -0.19 -17.54
N ARG A 85 6.45 -0.88 -16.55
CA ARG A 85 7.53 -1.84 -16.74
C ARG A 85 7.16 -3.18 -16.11
N ARG A 86 7.47 -4.26 -16.84
CA ARG A 86 7.42 -5.63 -16.36
C ARG A 86 8.78 -6.25 -16.65
N PRO A 87 9.70 -6.28 -15.68
CA PRO A 87 10.98 -6.93 -15.85
C PRO A 87 10.81 -8.41 -16.22
N TYR A 88 11.55 -8.88 -17.19
CA TYR A 88 11.40 -10.22 -17.81
C TYR A 88 11.52 -11.41 -16.84
N LYS A 89 12.10 -11.20 -15.66
CA LYS A 89 12.30 -12.24 -14.64
C LYS A 89 11.34 -12.15 -13.45
N ASP A 90 10.54 -11.10 -13.40
CA ASP A 90 9.70 -10.81 -12.26
C ASP A 90 8.37 -10.34 -12.83
N GLU A 91 7.32 -11.14 -12.74
CA GLU A 91 5.98 -10.82 -13.27
C GLU A 91 5.34 -9.59 -12.60
N ARG A 92 6.07 -8.92 -11.72
CA ARG A 92 5.61 -7.74 -11.00
C ARG A 92 5.48 -6.53 -11.92
N LEU A 93 4.48 -5.73 -11.65
CA LEU A 93 4.26 -4.48 -12.34
C LEU A 93 5.05 -3.36 -11.67
N TYR A 94 5.91 -2.68 -12.42
CA TYR A 94 6.62 -1.49 -11.99
C TYR A 94 6.00 -0.24 -12.60
N VAL A 95 5.76 0.75 -11.78
CA VAL A 95 5.08 2.01 -12.14
C VAL A 95 5.99 3.21 -11.88
N PRO A 96 5.89 4.26 -12.69
CA PRO A 96 6.69 5.47 -12.50
C PRO A 96 6.22 6.21 -11.24
N ILE A 97 7.11 6.35 -10.25
CA ILE A 97 6.77 6.93 -8.93
C ILE A 97 6.15 8.31 -9.09
N ARG A 98 6.81 9.22 -9.84
CA ARG A 98 6.35 10.59 -10.02
C ARG A 98 4.96 10.66 -10.62
N ALA A 99 4.72 9.97 -11.73
CA ALA A 99 3.44 10.03 -12.43
C ALA A 99 2.28 9.55 -11.54
N VAL A 100 2.51 8.48 -10.76
CA VAL A 100 1.49 7.94 -9.86
C VAL A 100 1.28 8.83 -8.65
N ALA A 101 2.35 9.24 -7.97
CA ALA A 101 2.24 10.04 -6.75
C ALA A 101 1.66 11.43 -7.01
N GLU A 102 2.09 12.13 -8.08
CA GLU A 102 1.54 13.44 -8.44
C GLU A 102 0.06 13.35 -8.85
N ALA A 103 -0.32 12.30 -9.60
CA ALA A 103 -1.74 12.06 -9.94
C ALA A 103 -2.60 11.72 -8.71
N ALA A 104 -1.98 11.19 -7.66
CA ALA A 104 -2.63 10.93 -6.37
C ALA A 104 -2.62 12.16 -5.43
N GLY A 105 -2.03 13.28 -5.83
CA GLY A 105 -2.02 14.54 -5.09
C GLY A 105 -0.81 14.76 -4.19
N TYR A 106 0.24 13.96 -4.37
CA TYR A 106 1.50 14.10 -3.62
C TYR A 106 2.52 14.94 -4.38
N ASP A 107 3.39 15.63 -3.66
CA ASP A 107 4.56 16.30 -4.23
C ASP A 107 5.72 15.33 -4.37
N VAL A 108 6.41 15.35 -5.52
CA VAL A 108 7.57 14.49 -5.77
C VAL A 108 8.79 15.32 -6.15
N SER A 109 9.83 15.21 -5.36
CA SER A 109 11.15 15.78 -5.64
C SER A 109 12.21 14.68 -5.76
N TRP A 110 13.33 15.04 -6.38
CA TRP A 110 14.50 14.18 -6.48
C TRP A 110 15.74 14.97 -6.12
N ASP A 111 16.62 14.38 -5.36
CA ASP A 111 17.95 14.91 -5.16
C ASP A 111 19.02 13.80 -5.22
N LYS A 112 20.28 14.21 -5.27
CA LYS A 112 21.38 13.27 -5.46
C LYS A 112 21.69 12.42 -4.21
N GLU A 113 21.37 12.93 -3.03
CA GLU A 113 21.72 12.30 -1.76
C GLU A 113 20.62 11.33 -1.32
N PHE A 114 19.35 11.77 -1.42
CA PHE A 114 18.21 11.02 -0.89
C PHE A 114 17.37 10.33 -1.97
N GLY A 115 17.67 10.55 -3.25
CA GLY A 115 16.90 9.98 -4.36
C GLY A 115 15.52 10.61 -4.50
N VAL A 116 14.48 9.79 -4.64
CA VAL A 116 13.09 10.26 -4.73
C VAL A 116 12.55 10.52 -3.33
N THR A 117 11.99 11.71 -3.14
CA THR A 117 11.26 12.10 -1.93
C THR A 117 9.81 12.41 -2.29
N VAL A 118 8.87 11.74 -1.65
CA VAL A 118 7.42 11.97 -1.80
C VAL A 118 6.89 12.65 -0.54
N LYS A 119 6.09 13.70 -0.72
CA LYS A 119 5.54 14.53 0.36
C LYS A 119 4.02 14.68 0.24
N ASP A 120 3.36 14.80 1.39
CA ASP A 120 1.94 15.14 1.53
C ASP A 120 1.83 16.43 2.33
N GLY A 121 1.39 17.54 1.69
CA GLY A 121 1.28 18.84 2.36
C GLY A 121 2.60 19.36 2.95
N GLY A 122 3.74 18.99 2.37
CA GLY A 122 5.09 19.35 2.83
C GLY A 122 5.75 18.33 3.78
N GLU A 123 5.00 17.40 4.36
CA GLU A 123 5.54 16.32 5.20
C GLU A 123 6.06 15.16 4.33
N ILE A 124 7.20 14.59 4.71
CA ILE A 124 7.78 13.44 4.00
C ILE A 124 6.94 12.20 4.27
N VAL A 125 6.39 11.60 3.21
CA VAL A 125 5.71 10.30 3.25
C VAL A 125 6.72 9.18 3.16
N PHE A 126 7.61 9.22 2.17
CA PHE A 126 8.75 8.32 2.07
C PHE A 126 9.87 8.90 1.21
N GLN A 127 11.04 8.31 1.37
CA GLN A 127 12.22 8.56 0.54
C GLN A 127 12.79 7.23 0.07
N ILE A 128 13.28 7.17 -1.15
CA ILE A 128 13.86 5.97 -1.72
C ILE A 128 15.04 6.31 -2.63
N CYS A 129 16.19 5.70 -2.34
CA CYS A 129 17.32 5.73 -3.26
C CYS A 129 17.11 4.66 -4.33
N PRO A 130 17.38 4.97 -5.59
CA PRO A 130 17.42 3.97 -6.66
C PRO A 130 18.35 2.82 -6.35
N ASP A 131 18.05 1.64 -6.90
CA ASP A 131 18.81 0.40 -6.71
C ASP A 131 18.83 -0.13 -5.25
N THR A 132 17.90 0.33 -4.41
CA THR A 132 17.69 -0.21 -3.07
C THR A 132 16.35 -0.94 -2.99
N ASP A 133 16.25 -1.85 -2.04
CA ASP A 133 15.01 -2.56 -1.67
C ASP A 133 14.40 -2.00 -0.38
N LEU A 134 14.82 -0.80 0.02
CA LEU A 134 14.39 -0.13 1.24
C LEU A 134 13.84 1.25 0.94
N ALA A 135 12.65 1.53 1.42
CA ALA A 135 12.12 2.87 1.54
C ALA A 135 12.27 3.38 2.97
N HIS A 136 12.54 4.66 3.11
CA HIS A 136 12.60 5.33 4.41
C HIS A 136 11.32 6.13 4.62
N GLY A 137 10.67 5.94 5.76
CA GLY A 137 9.54 6.75 6.20
C GLY A 137 9.96 8.12 6.74
N PRO A 138 9.02 8.88 7.34
CA PRO A 138 9.26 10.22 7.89
C PRO A 138 10.36 10.26 8.95
N ALA A 139 10.48 9.19 9.74
CA ALA A 139 11.60 8.99 10.64
C ALA A 139 12.66 8.11 9.95
N THR A 140 13.92 8.50 10.01
CA THR A 140 15.05 7.74 9.45
C THR A 140 15.18 6.31 9.99
N ALA A 141 14.46 6.00 11.07
CA ALA A 141 14.37 4.66 11.67
C ALA A 141 13.31 3.76 11.00
N ASP A 142 12.33 4.33 10.30
CA ASP A 142 11.23 3.58 9.68
C ASP A 142 11.66 3.03 8.31
N ARG A 143 12.45 1.99 8.35
CA ARG A 143 12.82 1.25 7.15
C ARG A 143 11.71 0.27 6.78
N GLN A 144 11.15 0.45 5.59
CA GLN A 144 10.16 -0.47 5.04
C GLN A 144 10.80 -1.28 3.93
N SER A 145 10.81 -2.61 4.09
CA SER A 145 11.27 -3.52 3.05
C SER A 145 10.32 -3.47 1.84
N LEU A 146 10.90 -3.43 0.65
CA LEU A 146 10.20 -3.50 -0.61
C LEU A 146 10.18 -4.93 -1.13
N SER A 147 9.20 -5.24 -1.97
CA SER A 147 9.09 -6.54 -2.65
C SER A 147 10.15 -6.72 -3.73
N GLY A 148 10.67 -5.62 -4.24
CA GLY A 148 11.73 -5.59 -5.23
C GLY A 148 12.48 -4.25 -5.23
N PRO A 149 13.62 -4.18 -5.93
CA PRO A 149 14.43 -2.97 -5.96
C PRO A 149 13.71 -1.81 -6.66
N CYS A 150 14.02 -0.61 -6.27
CA CYS A 150 13.67 0.59 -7.02
C CYS A 150 14.50 0.64 -8.31
N LEU A 151 13.85 0.78 -9.45
CA LEU A 151 14.50 0.73 -10.76
C LEU A 151 14.61 2.13 -11.38
N ILE A 152 15.70 2.36 -12.12
CA ILE A 152 15.82 3.52 -13.02
C ILE A 152 15.85 3.03 -14.47
N ALA A 153 15.01 3.60 -15.31
CA ALA A 153 15.03 3.41 -16.75
C ALA A 153 14.73 4.73 -17.47
N ASN A 154 15.61 5.13 -18.38
CA ASN A 154 15.49 6.37 -19.16
C ASN A 154 15.29 7.63 -18.28
N GLY A 155 15.95 7.71 -17.14
CA GLY A 155 15.83 8.83 -16.21
C GLY A 155 14.54 8.85 -15.40
N ILE A 156 13.71 7.80 -15.49
CA ILE A 156 12.47 7.65 -14.72
C ILE A 156 12.70 6.61 -13.63
N THR A 157 12.27 6.93 -12.42
CA THR A 157 12.34 6.02 -11.27
C THR A 157 11.03 5.25 -11.13
N TYR A 158 11.15 3.93 -11.02
CA TYR A 158 10.03 3.00 -10.93
C TYR A 158 10.04 2.24 -9.61
N LEU A 159 8.86 1.93 -9.11
CA LEU A 159 8.66 1.06 -7.96
C LEU A 159 7.61 0.01 -8.30
N GLU A 160 7.64 -1.13 -7.63
CA GLU A 160 6.59 -2.14 -7.73
C GLU A 160 5.24 -1.52 -7.30
N ALA A 161 4.18 -1.79 -8.07
CA ALA A 161 2.90 -1.10 -7.93
C ALA A 161 2.24 -1.29 -6.55
N GLY A 162 2.32 -2.50 -6.00
CA GLY A 162 1.80 -2.79 -4.66
C GLY A 162 2.62 -2.12 -3.56
N ASP A 163 3.94 -2.05 -3.72
CA ASP A 163 4.81 -1.33 -2.78
C ASP A 163 4.54 0.17 -2.81
N LEU A 164 4.42 0.77 -4.01
CA LEU A 164 4.09 2.19 -4.12
C LEU A 164 2.73 2.50 -3.52
N ALA A 165 1.71 1.68 -3.81
CA ALA A 165 0.39 1.85 -3.23
C ALA A 165 0.45 1.79 -1.69
N ARG A 166 1.16 0.80 -1.13
CA ARG A 166 1.34 0.65 0.31
C ARG A 166 2.02 1.88 0.94
N LEU A 167 3.10 2.37 0.33
CA LEU A 167 3.82 3.56 0.80
C LEU A 167 2.97 4.83 0.76
N LEU A 168 2.10 4.97 -0.24
CA LEU A 168 1.15 6.08 -0.36
C LEU A 168 -0.14 5.89 0.46
N GLY A 169 -0.29 4.77 1.16
CA GLY A 169 -1.53 4.46 1.87
C GLY A 169 -2.72 4.22 0.94
N MET A 170 -2.47 3.71 -0.28
CA MET A 170 -3.49 3.46 -1.30
C MET A 170 -3.82 1.98 -1.42
N PHE A 171 -5.05 1.69 -1.85
CA PHE A 171 -5.45 0.34 -2.24
C PHE A 171 -4.84 -0.03 -3.60
N TYR A 172 -4.35 -1.26 -3.75
CA TYR A 172 -3.91 -1.81 -5.03
C TYR A 172 -4.80 -3.00 -5.42
N GLY A 173 -5.49 -2.85 -6.56
CA GLY A 173 -6.28 -3.89 -7.20
C GLY A 173 -5.67 -4.25 -8.55
N GLY A 174 -4.92 -5.35 -8.60
CA GLY A 174 -4.31 -5.91 -9.79
C GLY A 174 -4.42 -7.42 -9.81
#